data_b3e9c7ed94aeb2ef38bcaac56b7aaa00
#
_entry.id   b3e9c7ed94aeb2ef38bcaac56b7aaa00
#
_cell.length_a   1.000
_cell.length_b   1.000
_cell.length_c   1.000
_cell.angle_alpha   90.00
_cell.angle_beta   90.00
_cell.angle_gamma   90.00
#
_symmetry.space_group_name_H-M   'P 1'
#
loop_
_entity.id
_entity.type
_entity.pdbx_description
1 polymer ?
#
loop_
_entity_poly.entity_id
_entity_poly.type
_entity_poly.pdbx_seq_one_letter_code
_entity_poly.pdbx_strand_id
1 'polypeptide(L)'
;MVVAHAQTGASHPVHAYFDALRQVKQDRGVACRPVMLSDRCVGVHTQAAECGLDNGFNLLETATAPLDGGPGGLARLGALAHRELADTLEALQVDGACVLNVAQHPDCPRDADWYARVCVPRPIYRELVGYRGWHHWIGIDAKAQNGVNVAVPVARAALSLNVVLGLAAASIALFANSPLESGKSTGFKENRLTIWPRVFGPARFAGDALLAKYPARPFRDLGDYFRWMFQPGTVSRSLPLDHRYDYKSAPTVILDRDPCLMDFLHASAWPGRRTDNGQAVQVSAHAMHFEHSQIGQFLDARWRYRLETLPPLPVLLQAWKHEGGLEALFAECGVDGYIEGRAPGAGFADACLLGEAGGDVARSVLMAPMAVQLGLLNNADAAWQLVRDWDWERLGELRLTAMRDGLADARVRALTAEVLSVAQAGLPEADAPCLAYARYVLESGRSAADRLLDTWNGVSGCEDRLARLLPQHAALHPDRFGGL
;
A
#
# COMPACT_ATOMS: atom_id res chain seq x y z
N MET A 1 0.47 2.81 -9.18
CA MET A 1 0.14 3.83 -10.21
C MET A 1 -1.00 3.29 -11.05
N VAL A 2 -2.07 4.06 -11.21
CA VAL A 2 -3.21 3.71 -12.07
C VAL A 2 -2.88 4.10 -13.51
N VAL A 3 -2.94 3.15 -14.44
CA VAL A 3 -2.61 3.36 -15.86
C VAL A 3 -3.89 3.57 -16.66
N ALA A 4 -3.87 4.61 -17.52
CA ALA A 4 -4.94 4.94 -18.42
C ALA A 4 -4.44 5.15 -19.84
N HIS A 5 -5.31 4.95 -20.83
CA HIS A 5 -5.03 5.28 -22.21
C HIS A 5 -4.92 6.81 -22.37
N ALA A 6 -3.82 7.26 -22.97
CA ALA A 6 -3.44 8.69 -22.98
C ALA A 6 -4.40 9.62 -23.75
N GLN A 7 -5.31 9.08 -24.55
CA GLN A 7 -6.30 9.89 -25.28
C GLN A 7 -7.71 9.77 -24.70
N THR A 8 -8.08 8.59 -24.21
CA THR A 8 -9.47 8.35 -23.77
C THR A 8 -9.64 8.37 -22.25
N GLY A 9 -8.54 8.24 -21.48
CA GLY A 9 -8.59 8.10 -20.03
C GLY A 9 -9.13 6.76 -19.52
N ALA A 10 -9.49 5.83 -20.39
CA ALA A 10 -9.96 4.51 -20.00
C ALA A 10 -8.85 3.70 -19.35
N SER A 11 -9.20 2.83 -18.39
CA SER A 11 -8.23 1.91 -17.77
C SER A 11 -7.51 1.09 -18.83
N HIS A 12 -6.17 1.05 -18.78
CA HIS A 12 -5.36 0.52 -19.88
C HIS A 12 -4.30 -0.47 -19.38
N PRO A 13 -4.35 -1.75 -19.81
CA PRO A 13 -3.30 -2.71 -19.50
C PRO A 13 -2.04 -2.46 -20.33
N VAL A 14 -0.88 -2.51 -19.70
CA VAL A 14 0.41 -2.38 -20.40
C VAL A 14 0.80 -3.68 -21.11
N HIS A 15 1.47 -3.53 -22.25
CA HIS A 15 1.94 -4.66 -23.07
C HIS A 15 3.45 -4.63 -23.31
N ALA A 16 3.99 -3.53 -23.81
CA ALA A 16 5.40 -3.34 -24.15
C ALA A 16 6.16 -2.51 -23.10
N TYR A 17 5.49 -2.00 -22.10
CA TYR A 17 6.01 -1.08 -21.09
C TYR A 17 7.31 -1.54 -20.43
N PHE A 18 7.39 -2.82 -19.96
CA PHE A 18 8.58 -3.27 -19.23
C PHE A 18 9.82 -3.42 -20.13
N ASP A 19 9.65 -3.76 -21.39
CA ASP A 19 10.75 -3.76 -22.36
C ASP A 19 11.22 -2.34 -22.68
N ALA A 20 10.28 -1.41 -22.84
CA ALA A 20 10.56 0.01 -23.01
C ALA A 20 11.24 0.60 -21.75
N LEU A 21 10.74 0.29 -20.54
CA LEU A 21 11.35 0.74 -19.30
C LEU A 21 12.79 0.25 -19.14
N ARG A 22 13.04 -1.01 -19.50
CA ARG A 22 14.39 -1.57 -19.52
C ARG A 22 15.31 -0.78 -20.46
N GLN A 23 14.82 -0.46 -21.67
CA GLN A 23 15.58 0.31 -22.64
C GLN A 23 15.87 1.73 -22.13
N VAL A 24 14.87 2.45 -21.61
CA VAL A 24 15.03 3.79 -21.01
C VAL A 24 16.10 3.79 -19.92
N LYS A 25 16.07 2.80 -19.03
CA LYS A 25 17.07 2.69 -17.97
C LYS A 25 18.48 2.35 -18.50
N GLN A 26 18.59 1.48 -19.49
CA GLN A 26 19.87 1.11 -20.12
C GLN A 26 20.48 2.31 -20.86
N ASP A 27 19.67 3.10 -21.55
CA ASP A 27 20.14 4.32 -22.24
C ASP A 27 20.69 5.38 -21.24
N ARG A 28 20.22 5.32 -19.99
CA ARG A 28 20.73 6.11 -18.86
C ARG A 28 21.90 5.44 -18.12
N GLY A 29 22.41 4.31 -18.62
CA GLY A 29 23.52 3.59 -18.02
C GLY A 29 23.16 2.78 -16.76
N VAL A 30 21.86 2.53 -16.51
CA VAL A 30 21.39 1.77 -15.35
C VAL A 30 21.33 0.28 -15.68
N ALA A 31 22.04 -0.54 -14.92
CA ALA A 31 21.98 -2.00 -15.05
C ALA A 31 20.61 -2.53 -14.62
N CYS A 32 19.97 -3.34 -15.47
CA CYS A 32 18.62 -3.84 -15.27
C CYS A 32 18.56 -5.36 -15.36
N ARG A 33 17.78 -5.98 -14.49
CA ARG A 33 17.42 -7.40 -14.56
C ARG A 33 15.92 -7.52 -14.83
N PRO A 34 15.49 -8.19 -15.92
CA PRO A 34 14.06 -8.41 -16.17
C PRO A 34 13.50 -9.45 -15.20
N VAL A 35 12.24 -9.27 -14.82
CA VAL A 35 11.42 -10.25 -14.10
C VAL A 35 10.48 -10.88 -15.11
N MET A 36 10.62 -12.20 -15.28
CA MET A 36 9.82 -12.93 -16.26
C MET A 36 8.68 -13.70 -15.60
N LEU A 37 7.51 -13.66 -16.22
CA LEU A 37 6.39 -14.54 -15.92
C LEU A 37 6.08 -15.32 -17.21
N SER A 38 6.45 -16.59 -17.24
CA SER A 38 6.53 -17.37 -18.47
C SER A 38 7.47 -16.70 -19.49
N ASP A 39 6.98 -16.32 -20.65
CA ASP A 39 7.72 -15.65 -21.73
C ASP A 39 7.57 -14.12 -21.73
N ARG A 40 6.77 -13.57 -20.80
CA ARG A 40 6.47 -12.13 -20.73
C ARG A 40 7.30 -11.43 -19.65
N CYS A 41 7.91 -10.29 -19.99
CA CYS A 41 8.53 -9.41 -19.01
C CYS A 41 7.41 -8.68 -18.20
N VAL A 42 7.43 -8.83 -16.87
CA VAL A 42 6.43 -8.28 -15.95
C VAL A 42 7.05 -7.41 -14.87
N GLY A 43 8.35 -7.15 -14.99
CA GLY A 43 9.06 -6.27 -14.06
C GLY A 43 10.49 -6.01 -14.47
N VAL A 44 11.07 -4.96 -13.90
CA VAL A 44 12.47 -4.57 -14.08
C VAL A 44 13.04 -4.25 -12.71
N HIS A 45 14.09 -4.98 -12.31
CA HIS A 45 14.83 -4.73 -11.08
C HIS A 45 16.15 -4.04 -11.38
N THR A 46 16.45 -3.02 -10.60
CA THR A 46 17.72 -2.31 -10.57
C THR A 46 18.28 -2.32 -9.14
N GLN A 47 19.46 -1.76 -8.94
CA GLN A 47 19.96 -1.54 -7.57
C GLN A 47 19.11 -0.53 -6.79
N ALA A 48 18.48 0.41 -7.48
CA ALA A 48 17.76 1.54 -6.88
C ALA A 48 16.26 1.31 -6.72
N ALA A 49 15.65 0.41 -7.52
CA ALA A 49 14.22 0.17 -7.50
C ALA A 49 13.81 -1.19 -8.10
N GLU A 50 12.66 -1.66 -7.66
CA GLU A 50 11.92 -2.77 -8.24
C GLU A 50 10.65 -2.22 -8.88
N CYS A 51 10.58 -2.25 -10.21
CA CYS A 51 9.40 -1.86 -10.97
C CYS A 51 8.64 -3.10 -11.42
N GLY A 52 7.35 -3.19 -11.14
CA GLY A 52 6.54 -4.36 -11.41
C GLY A 52 5.05 -4.05 -11.52
N LEU A 53 4.26 -5.11 -11.40
CA LEU A 53 2.80 -5.07 -11.40
C LEU A 53 2.27 -5.38 -10.00
N ASP A 54 1.24 -4.65 -9.56
CA ASP A 54 0.48 -5.06 -8.37
C ASP A 54 -0.47 -6.21 -8.74
N ASN A 55 -1.74 -5.97 -8.90
CA ASN A 55 -2.74 -7.01 -9.15
C ASN A 55 -3.02 -7.22 -10.65
N GLY A 56 -3.02 -6.16 -11.43
CA GLY A 56 -3.36 -6.16 -12.84
C GLY A 56 -2.31 -5.50 -13.73
N PHE A 57 -2.34 -5.83 -15.03
CA PHE A 57 -1.50 -5.19 -16.04
C PHE A 57 -1.80 -3.69 -16.24
N ASN A 58 -2.88 -3.19 -15.68
CA ASN A 58 -3.28 -1.78 -15.63
C ASN A 58 -2.87 -1.07 -14.32
N LEU A 59 -2.06 -1.73 -13.48
CA LEU A 59 -1.67 -1.22 -12.17
C LEU A 59 -0.18 -1.45 -11.91
N LEU A 60 0.62 -0.40 -12.13
CA LEU A 60 2.07 -0.45 -11.92
C LEU A 60 2.44 -0.22 -10.45
N GLU A 61 3.48 -0.90 -10.01
CA GLU A 61 4.10 -0.77 -8.71
C GLU A 61 5.58 -0.45 -8.87
N THR A 62 6.10 0.54 -8.14
CA THR A 62 7.52 0.83 -8.04
C THR A 62 7.89 0.91 -6.56
N ALA A 63 8.80 0.04 -6.14
CA ALA A 63 9.39 0.06 -4.81
C ALA A 63 10.84 0.53 -4.92
N THR A 64 11.16 1.66 -4.28
CA THR A 64 12.55 2.15 -4.21
C THR A 64 13.35 1.34 -3.20
N ALA A 65 14.64 1.20 -3.43
CA ALA A 65 15.56 0.69 -2.41
C ALA A 65 15.50 1.55 -1.15
N PRO A 66 15.72 0.96 0.05
CA PRO A 66 15.77 1.72 1.29
C PRO A 66 16.94 2.70 1.27
N LEU A 67 16.70 3.89 1.81
CA LEU A 67 17.72 4.91 2.01
C LEU A 67 17.80 5.28 3.49
N ASP A 68 18.97 5.77 3.91
CA ASP A 68 19.16 6.31 5.25
C ASP A 68 18.23 7.51 5.49
N GLY A 69 17.44 7.44 6.58
CA GLY A 69 16.51 8.47 7.01
C GLY A 69 17.15 9.66 7.75
N GLY A 70 18.47 9.77 7.77
CA GLY A 70 19.19 10.93 8.32
C GLY A 70 18.94 12.23 7.54
N PRO A 71 19.52 13.37 7.96
CA PRO A 71 19.29 14.67 7.34
C PRO A 71 19.45 14.67 5.81
N GLY A 72 18.47 15.18 5.08
CA GLY A 72 18.39 15.14 3.63
C GLY A 72 18.06 13.76 3.03
N GLY A 73 17.71 12.77 3.86
CA GLY A 73 17.31 11.43 3.42
C GLY A 73 16.08 11.46 2.54
N LEU A 74 15.07 12.24 2.94
CA LEU A 74 13.83 12.38 2.16
C LEU A 74 14.08 13.12 0.84
N ALA A 75 14.97 14.10 0.81
CA ALA A 75 15.31 14.78 -0.43
C ALA A 75 15.98 13.83 -1.43
N ARG A 76 16.91 12.97 -0.96
CA ARG A 76 17.52 11.92 -1.80
C ARG A 76 16.51 10.88 -2.29
N LEU A 77 15.61 10.42 -1.41
CA LEU A 77 14.54 9.50 -1.78
C LEU A 77 13.58 10.14 -2.78
N GLY A 78 13.25 11.42 -2.60
CA GLY A 78 12.42 12.19 -3.52
C GLY A 78 13.04 12.30 -4.91
N ALA A 79 14.34 12.60 -4.98
CA ALA A 79 15.05 12.63 -6.26
C ALA A 79 15.05 11.26 -6.96
N LEU A 80 15.19 10.16 -6.20
CA LEU A 80 15.07 8.81 -6.74
C LEU A 80 13.64 8.53 -7.24
N ALA A 81 12.62 8.83 -6.44
CA ALA A 81 11.22 8.61 -6.80
C ALA A 81 10.79 9.40 -8.04
N HIS A 82 11.29 10.65 -8.18
CA HIS A 82 11.05 11.45 -9.38
C HIS A 82 11.73 10.88 -10.62
N ARG A 83 12.96 10.38 -10.51
CA ARG A 83 13.62 9.69 -11.64
C ARG A 83 12.86 8.44 -12.07
N GLU A 84 12.44 7.61 -11.11
CA GLU A 84 11.63 6.43 -11.40
C GLU A 84 10.28 6.79 -12.05
N LEU A 85 9.65 7.87 -11.62
CA LEU A 85 8.43 8.38 -12.25
C LEU A 85 8.70 8.86 -13.68
N ALA A 86 9.80 9.61 -13.91
CA ALA A 86 10.18 10.08 -15.24
C ALA A 86 10.40 8.91 -16.20
N ASP A 87 11.17 7.89 -15.77
CA ASP A 87 11.41 6.66 -16.55
C ASP A 87 10.09 5.95 -16.88
N THR A 88 9.18 5.88 -15.89
CA THR A 88 7.87 5.26 -16.08
C THR A 88 7.01 6.00 -17.10
N LEU A 89 6.95 7.33 -17.01
CA LEU A 89 6.13 8.14 -17.93
C LEU A 89 6.69 8.10 -19.36
N GLU A 90 8.00 8.04 -19.53
CA GLU A 90 8.63 7.87 -20.84
C GLU A 90 8.33 6.48 -21.42
N ALA A 91 8.52 5.42 -20.63
CA ALA A 91 8.28 4.06 -21.08
C ALA A 91 6.82 3.76 -21.43
N LEU A 92 5.85 4.40 -20.77
CA LEU A 92 4.42 4.22 -21.04
C LEU A 92 3.99 4.74 -22.43
N GLN A 93 4.79 5.59 -23.07
CA GLN A 93 4.46 6.13 -24.38
C GLN A 93 4.33 5.04 -25.45
N VAL A 94 5.09 3.93 -25.33
CA VAL A 94 5.04 2.80 -26.27
C VAL A 94 3.65 2.13 -26.32
N ASP A 95 2.95 2.13 -25.19
CA ASP A 95 1.60 1.58 -25.06
C ASP A 95 0.50 2.65 -25.26
N GLY A 96 0.87 3.91 -25.61
CA GLY A 96 -0.08 5.02 -25.70
C GLY A 96 -0.78 5.31 -24.36
N ALA A 97 -0.08 5.11 -23.26
CA ALA A 97 -0.61 5.16 -21.92
C ALA A 97 -0.03 6.32 -21.08
N CYS A 98 -0.70 6.65 -20.00
CA CYS A 98 -0.28 7.63 -19.01
C CYS A 98 -0.62 7.15 -17.60
N VAL A 99 -0.06 7.80 -16.59
CA VAL A 99 -0.44 7.64 -15.17
C VAL A 99 -1.50 8.69 -14.84
N LEU A 100 -2.62 8.26 -14.26
CA LEU A 100 -3.59 9.19 -13.67
C LEU A 100 -3.17 9.54 -12.23
N ASN A 101 -3.31 10.80 -11.85
CA ASN A 101 -3.21 11.25 -10.47
C ASN A 101 -4.49 10.92 -9.71
N VAL A 102 -4.69 9.63 -9.43
CA VAL A 102 -5.84 9.11 -8.68
C VAL A 102 -5.41 7.90 -7.84
N ALA A 103 -6.06 7.70 -6.71
CA ALA A 103 -5.89 6.50 -5.89
C ALA A 103 -6.86 5.37 -6.31
N GLN A 104 -7.82 5.65 -7.18
CA GLN A 104 -8.72 4.68 -7.79
C GLN A 104 -9.17 5.20 -9.15
N HIS A 105 -9.09 4.34 -10.17
CA HIS A 105 -9.55 4.74 -11.51
C HIS A 105 -11.03 5.13 -11.49
N PRO A 106 -11.42 6.30 -12.03
CA PRO A 106 -12.78 6.84 -11.94
C PRO A 106 -13.85 5.92 -12.52
N ASP A 107 -13.54 5.20 -13.59
CA ASP A 107 -14.49 4.38 -14.34
C ASP A 107 -13.82 3.12 -14.93
N CYS A 108 -13.13 2.35 -14.09
CA CYS A 108 -12.63 1.03 -14.47
C CYS A 108 -13.77 0.02 -14.47
N PRO A 109 -13.89 -0.85 -15.48
CA PRO A 109 -14.86 -1.94 -15.45
C PRO A 109 -14.67 -2.83 -14.20
N ARG A 110 -15.78 -3.28 -13.62
CA ARG A 110 -15.81 -4.05 -12.35
C ARG A 110 -16.59 -5.33 -12.54
N ASP A 111 -16.10 -6.17 -13.42
CA ASP A 111 -16.67 -7.47 -13.72
C ASP A 111 -15.57 -8.53 -13.83
N ALA A 112 -15.99 -9.80 -13.78
CA ALA A 112 -15.08 -10.93 -13.81
C ALA A 112 -14.34 -11.05 -15.16
N ASP A 113 -14.98 -10.66 -16.26
CA ASP A 113 -14.41 -10.76 -17.60
C ASP A 113 -13.30 -9.73 -17.80
N TRP A 114 -13.51 -8.50 -17.33
CA TRP A 114 -12.46 -7.49 -17.32
C TRP A 114 -11.29 -7.94 -16.45
N TYR A 115 -11.57 -8.35 -15.21
CA TYR A 115 -10.54 -8.79 -14.27
C TYR A 115 -9.73 -9.94 -14.84
N ALA A 116 -10.36 -10.93 -15.46
CA ALA A 116 -9.67 -12.07 -16.09
C ALA A 116 -8.72 -11.64 -17.23
N ARG A 117 -9.05 -10.56 -17.95
CA ARG A 117 -8.18 -10.01 -19.00
C ARG A 117 -6.97 -9.26 -18.47
N VAL A 118 -7.11 -8.56 -17.34
CA VAL A 118 -6.06 -7.66 -16.83
C VAL A 118 -5.27 -8.24 -15.67
N CYS A 119 -5.76 -9.25 -14.95
CA CYS A 119 -5.07 -9.77 -13.77
C CYS A 119 -3.73 -10.45 -14.14
N VAL A 120 -2.73 -10.23 -13.29
CA VAL A 120 -1.45 -10.94 -13.38
C VAL A 120 -1.68 -12.37 -12.90
N PRO A 121 -1.33 -13.42 -13.68
CA PRO A 121 -1.65 -14.81 -13.35
C PRO A 121 -0.74 -15.39 -12.24
N ARG A 122 -0.75 -14.80 -11.05
CA ARG A 122 0.04 -15.25 -9.90
C ARG A 122 -0.57 -16.47 -9.22
N PRO A 123 0.24 -17.47 -8.83
CA PRO A 123 -0.25 -18.68 -8.16
C PRO A 123 -1.13 -18.43 -6.94
N ILE A 124 -0.79 -17.43 -6.11
CA ILE A 124 -1.56 -17.10 -4.90
C ILE A 124 -3.01 -16.71 -5.20
N TYR A 125 -3.32 -16.16 -6.38
CA TYR A 125 -4.72 -15.80 -6.73
C TYR A 125 -5.61 -17.01 -6.98
N ARG A 126 -5.04 -18.20 -7.24
CA ARG A 126 -5.80 -19.46 -7.24
C ARG A 126 -6.36 -19.79 -5.87
N GLU A 127 -5.62 -19.47 -4.81
CA GLU A 127 -6.11 -19.59 -3.45
C GLU A 127 -7.11 -18.48 -3.12
N LEU A 128 -6.73 -17.21 -3.28
CA LEU A 128 -7.51 -16.07 -2.82
C LEU A 128 -8.83 -15.93 -3.60
N VAL A 129 -8.77 -15.90 -4.92
CA VAL A 129 -9.96 -15.74 -5.78
C VAL A 129 -10.66 -17.08 -6.00
N GLY A 130 -9.91 -18.13 -6.34
CA GLY A 130 -10.50 -19.43 -6.69
C GLY A 130 -11.01 -20.20 -5.49
N TYR A 131 -10.19 -20.42 -4.47
CA TYR A 131 -10.59 -21.23 -3.31
C TYR A 131 -11.34 -20.44 -2.23
N ARG A 132 -10.84 -19.27 -1.88
CA ARG A 132 -11.43 -18.43 -0.83
C ARG A 132 -12.61 -17.60 -1.33
N GLY A 133 -12.74 -17.39 -2.63
CA GLY A 133 -13.84 -16.63 -3.23
C GLY A 133 -13.72 -15.11 -2.99
N TRP A 134 -12.52 -14.56 -2.88
CA TRP A 134 -12.34 -13.13 -2.78
C TRP A 134 -12.73 -12.44 -4.09
N HIS A 135 -13.58 -11.44 -4.01
CA HIS A 135 -14.09 -10.72 -5.19
C HIS A 135 -13.10 -9.64 -5.67
N HIS A 136 -11.97 -10.06 -6.24
CA HIS A 136 -10.97 -9.10 -6.75
C HIS A 136 -11.51 -8.18 -7.86
N TRP A 137 -12.45 -8.65 -8.67
CA TRP A 137 -13.03 -7.88 -9.79
C TRP A 137 -13.83 -6.64 -9.40
N ILE A 138 -14.04 -6.39 -8.12
CA ILE A 138 -14.69 -5.15 -7.67
C ILE A 138 -13.75 -3.94 -7.64
N GLY A 139 -12.53 -4.05 -8.18
CA GLY A 139 -11.61 -2.95 -8.38
C GLY A 139 -10.26 -3.05 -7.66
N ILE A 140 -9.82 -4.26 -7.34
CA ILE A 140 -8.45 -4.46 -6.84
C ILE A 140 -7.41 -4.00 -7.87
N ASP A 141 -7.69 -4.20 -9.15
CA ASP A 141 -6.87 -3.77 -10.29
C ASP A 141 -7.00 -2.27 -10.62
N ALA A 142 -7.91 -1.57 -9.97
CA ALA A 142 -8.19 -0.16 -10.23
C ALA A 142 -7.67 0.81 -9.15
N LYS A 143 -7.03 0.31 -8.08
CA LYS A 143 -6.62 1.08 -6.90
C LYS A 143 -5.10 1.20 -6.76
N ALA A 144 -4.62 2.36 -6.35
CA ALA A 144 -3.22 2.60 -6.05
C ALA A 144 -3.05 3.37 -4.73
N GLN A 145 -1.86 3.29 -4.15
CA GLN A 145 -1.49 4.02 -2.94
C GLN A 145 -0.03 4.47 -3.03
N ASN A 146 0.30 5.54 -2.34
CA ASN A 146 1.68 5.87 -2.04
C ASN A 146 2.06 5.18 -0.73
N GLY A 147 2.48 3.92 -0.85
CA GLY A 147 2.93 3.11 0.28
C GLY A 147 4.16 3.72 0.95
N VAL A 148 4.14 3.79 2.28
CA VAL A 148 5.21 4.41 3.07
C VAL A 148 5.86 3.36 3.95
N ASN A 149 7.15 3.12 3.77
CA ASN A 149 7.90 2.12 4.53
C ASN A 149 8.97 2.79 5.37
N VAL A 150 8.79 2.82 6.69
CA VAL A 150 9.75 3.39 7.63
C VAL A 150 10.29 2.28 8.55
N ALA A 151 11.60 2.04 8.50
CA ALA A 151 12.28 1.11 9.39
C ALA A 151 12.13 1.58 10.84
N VAL A 152 11.88 0.61 11.74
CA VAL A 152 11.73 0.87 13.17
C VAL A 152 12.46 -0.20 13.97
N PRO A 153 13.11 0.15 15.09
CA PRO A 153 13.66 -0.86 16.01
C PRO A 153 12.54 -1.81 16.46
N VAL A 154 12.83 -3.09 16.53
CA VAL A 154 11.86 -4.13 16.93
C VAL A 154 11.18 -3.79 18.26
N ALA A 155 11.95 -3.30 19.25
CA ALA A 155 11.43 -2.89 20.56
C ALA A 155 10.40 -1.73 20.49
N ARG A 156 10.34 -1.00 19.38
CA ARG A 156 9.40 0.10 19.15
C ARG A 156 8.28 -0.28 18.16
N ALA A 157 8.28 -1.51 17.62
CA ALA A 157 7.41 -1.91 16.53
C ALA A 157 5.92 -1.79 16.89
N ALA A 158 5.49 -2.29 18.06
CA ALA A 158 4.10 -2.21 18.50
C ALA A 158 3.64 -0.75 18.72
N LEU A 159 4.48 0.08 19.36
CA LEU A 159 4.17 1.51 19.55
C LEU A 159 4.06 2.22 18.20
N SER A 160 5.03 2.00 17.30
CA SER A 160 5.06 2.60 15.97
C SER A 160 3.83 2.20 15.13
N LEU A 161 3.43 0.94 15.20
CA LEU A 161 2.21 0.45 14.56
C LEU A 161 0.94 1.11 15.12
N ASN A 162 0.84 1.23 16.45
CA ASN A 162 -0.28 1.89 17.10
C ASN A 162 -0.37 3.38 16.73
N VAL A 163 0.77 4.07 16.65
CA VAL A 163 0.83 5.48 16.18
C VAL A 163 0.25 5.61 14.78
N VAL A 164 0.73 4.80 13.81
CA VAL A 164 0.28 4.94 12.43
C VAL A 164 -1.19 4.53 12.25
N LEU A 165 -1.65 3.49 12.96
CA LEU A 165 -3.06 3.10 12.96
C LEU A 165 -3.95 4.15 13.63
N GLY A 166 -3.58 4.61 14.83
CA GLY A 166 -4.37 5.59 15.58
C GLY A 166 -4.49 6.95 14.87
N LEU A 167 -3.46 7.36 14.12
CA LEU A 167 -3.42 8.61 13.38
C LEU A 167 -3.83 8.48 11.90
N ALA A 168 -4.34 7.33 11.48
CA ALA A 168 -4.70 7.06 10.09
C ALA A 168 -5.72 8.06 9.52
N ALA A 169 -6.65 8.57 10.34
CA ALA A 169 -7.64 9.55 9.92
C ALA A 169 -6.99 10.82 9.33
N ALA A 170 -5.91 11.32 9.94
CA ALA A 170 -5.18 12.48 9.44
C ALA A 170 -4.50 12.17 8.09
N SER A 171 -3.85 11.02 7.98
CA SER A 171 -3.21 10.57 6.74
C SER A 171 -4.22 10.40 5.60
N ILE A 172 -5.37 9.80 5.88
CA ILE A 172 -6.47 9.65 4.91
C ILE A 172 -6.95 11.02 4.44
N ALA A 173 -7.20 11.95 5.35
CA ALA A 173 -7.72 13.27 5.01
C ALA A 173 -6.75 14.11 4.16
N LEU A 174 -5.44 14.03 4.45
CA LEU A 174 -4.40 14.73 3.70
C LEU A 174 -4.20 14.18 2.28
N PHE A 175 -4.33 12.86 2.11
CA PHE A 175 -3.93 12.18 0.88
C PHE A 175 -5.11 11.49 0.17
N ALA A 176 -6.35 11.87 0.48
CA ALA A 176 -7.55 11.37 -0.20
C ALA A 176 -7.53 11.74 -1.68
N ASN A 177 -7.70 10.70 -2.55
CA ASN A 177 -7.66 10.89 -4.00
C ASN A 177 -8.47 9.82 -4.77
N SER A 178 -9.61 9.39 -4.22
CA SER A 178 -10.46 8.37 -4.87
C SER A 178 -11.96 8.63 -4.70
N PRO A 179 -12.48 9.80 -5.13
CA PRO A 179 -13.88 10.15 -4.90
C PRO A 179 -14.86 9.51 -5.89
N LEU A 180 -14.36 8.89 -6.95
CA LEU A 180 -15.15 8.41 -8.08
C LEU A 180 -15.09 6.88 -8.20
N GLU A 181 -16.20 6.28 -8.62
CA GLU A 181 -16.32 4.87 -8.96
C GLU A 181 -17.41 4.66 -9.99
N SER A 182 -17.13 3.84 -11.02
CA SER A 182 -18.08 3.56 -12.11
C SER A 182 -18.71 4.84 -12.70
N GLY A 183 -17.88 5.85 -12.95
CA GLY A 183 -18.28 7.13 -13.52
C GLY A 183 -19.15 8.02 -12.62
N LYS A 184 -19.21 7.74 -11.30
CA LYS A 184 -20.08 8.47 -10.35
C LYS A 184 -19.32 8.86 -9.09
N SER A 185 -19.73 9.98 -8.48
CA SER A 185 -19.29 10.32 -7.12
C SER A 185 -19.82 9.29 -6.13
N THR A 186 -18.94 8.85 -5.23
CA THR A 186 -19.24 7.81 -4.23
C THR A 186 -19.74 8.40 -2.91
N GLY A 187 -19.60 9.70 -2.71
CA GLY A 187 -19.80 10.35 -1.41
C GLY A 187 -18.61 10.19 -0.45
N PHE A 188 -17.53 9.53 -0.89
CA PHE A 188 -16.27 9.45 -0.17
C PHE A 188 -15.19 10.26 -0.90
N LYS A 189 -14.25 10.83 -0.15
CA LYS A 189 -13.02 11.41 -0.70
C LYS A 189 -11.94 10.34 -0.92
N GLU A 190 -11.94 9.31 -0.05
CA GLU A 190 -11.05 8.14 -0.16
C GLU A 190 -11.86 6.84 -0.24
N ASN A 191 -12.50 6.60 -1.38
CA ASN A 191 -13.31 5.41 -1.63
C ASN A 191 -12.49 4.13 -1.74
N ARG A 192 -11.23 4.21 -2.14
CA ARG A 192 -10.30 3.08 -2.28
C ARG A 192 -10.30 2.17 -1.05
N LEU A 193 -10.38 2.75 0.15
CA LEU A 193 -10.36 1.98 1.40
C LEU A 193 -11.66 1.20 1.65
N THR A 194 -12.75 1.50 0.94
CA THR A 194 -13.99 0.72 1.00
C THR A 194 -13.92 -0.59 0.21
N ILE A 195 -12.89 -0.76 -0.64
CA ILE A 195 -12.75 -1.95 -1.49
C ILE A 195 -12.55 -3.21 -0.64
N TRP A 196 -11.73 -3.14 0.41
CA TRP A 196 -11.37 -4.33 1.20
C TRP A 196 -12.57 -5.04 1.84
N PRO A 197 -13.47 -4.38 2.58
CA PRO A 197 -14.68 -5.03 3.08
C PRO A 197 -15.54 -5.66 1.98
N ARG A 198 -15.56 -5.06 0.78
CA ARG A 198 -16.32 -5.57 -0.37
C ARG A 198 -15.64 -6.78 -1.04
N VAL A 199 -14.30 -6.85 -1.02
CA VAL A 199 -13.54 -8.03 -1.48
C VAL A 199 -13.83 -9.22 -0.60
N PHE A 200 -13.86 -9.02 0.72
CA PHE A 200 -14.00 -10.09 1.70
C PHE A 200 -15.45 -10.44 2.04
N GLY A 201 -16.41 -9.50 1.86
CA GLY A 201 -17.81 -9.72 2.22
C GLY A 201 -18.43 -10.96 1.58
N PRO A 202 -18.22 -11.23 0.28
CA PRO A 202 -18.73 -12.41 -0.39
C PRO A 202 -17.84 -13.66 -0.23
N ALA A 203 -16.69 -13.56 0.46
CA ALA A 203 -15.73 -14.65 0.59
C ALA A 203 -16.41 -15.91 1.20
N ARG A 204 -15.91 -17.05 0.78
CA ARG A 204 -16.38 -18.37 1.26
C ARG A 204 -16.25 -18.53 2.78
N PHE A 205 -15.25 -17.88 3.37
CA PHE A 205 -14.95 -17.96 4.80
C PHE A 205 -15.22 -16.62 5.47
N ALA A 206 -16.18 -16.60 6.39
CA ALA A 206 -16.59 -15.38 7.10
C ALA A 206 -15.43 -14.71 7.87
N GLY A 207 -14.43 -15.49 8.31
CA GLY A 207 -13.23 -14.98 8.98
C GLY A 207 -12.38 -14.05 8.12
N ASP A 208 -12.49 -14.11 6.77
CA ASP A 208 -11.74 -13.25 5.87
C ASP A 208 -12.09 -11.77 6.06
N ALA A 209 -13.32 -11.47 6.48
CA ALA A 209 -13.75 -10.10 6.77
C ALA A 209 -12.93 -9.44 7.90
N LEU A 210 -12.33 -10.24 8.80
CA LEU A 210 -11.48 -9.74 9.87
C LEU A 210 -10.18 -9.10 9.36
N LEU A 211 -9.76 -9.43 8.12
CA LEU A 211 -8.55 -8.84 7.50
C LEU A 211 -8.68 -7.34 7.24
N ALA A 212 -9.90 -6.79 7.21
CA ALA A 212 -10.16 -5.35 7.06
C ALA A 212 -10.77 -4.74 8.32
N LYS A 213 -10.85 -5.46 9.44
CA LYS A 213 -11.43 -4.95 10.68
C LYS A 213 -10.41 -4.10 11.43
N TYR A 214 -10.83 -2.89 11.81
CA TYR A 214 -10.01 -2.02 12.67
C TYR A 214 -9.87 -2.65 14.07
N PRO A 215 -8.68 -2.63 14.70
CA PRO A 215 -8.47 -3.20 16.03
C PRO A 215 -9.28 -2.41 17.07
N ALA A 216 -9.84 -3.14 18.06
CA ALA A 216 -10.67 -2.54 19.12
C ALA A 216 -9.84 -1.87 20.22
N ARG A 217 -8.54 -2.05 20.23
CA ARG A 217 -7.60 -1.47 21.21
C ARG A 217 -6.18 -1.46 20.64
N PRO A 218 -5.27 -0.67 21.23
CA PRO A 218 -3.86 -0.71 20.84
C PRO A 218 -3.23 -2.06 21.18
N PHE A 219 -2.22 -2.42 20.41
CA PHE A 219 -1.40 -3.61 20.69
C PHE A 219 -0.39 -3.31 21.79
N ARG A 220 -0.27 -4.23 22.76
CA ARG A 220 0.69 -4.10 23.86
C ARG A 220 2.12 -4.40 23.40
N ASP A 221 2.26 -5.42 22.57
CA ASP A 221 3.51 -5.95 22.06
C ASP A 221 3.28 -6.64 20.70
N LEU A 222 4.34 -7.11 20.05
CA LEU A 222 4.25 -7.87 18.81
C LEU A 222 3.53 -9.21 19.00
N GLY A 223 3.66 -9.83 20.16
CA GLY A 223 2.95 -11.05 20.49
C GLY A 223 1.43 -10.85 20.48
N ASP A 224 0.97 -9.72 20.97
CA ASP A 224 -0.44 -9.31 20.96
C ASP A 224 -0.94 -9.01 19.52
N TYR A 225 -0.13 -8.30 18.71
CA TYR A 225 -0.40 -8.03 17.31
C TYR A 225 -0.52 -9.32 16.48
N PHE A 226 0.40 -10.25 16.64
CA PHE A 226 0.37 -11.50 15.90
C PHE A 226 -0.75 -12.44 16.37
N ARG A 227 -1.12 -12.43 17.67
CA ARG A 227 -2.31 -13.13 18.13
C ARG A 227 -3.56 -12.61 17.44
N TRP A 228 -3.69 -11.29 17.33
CA TRP A 228 -4.81 -10.67 16.63
C TRP A 228 -4.81 -11.01 15.13
N MET A 229 -3.64 -11.01 14.48
CA MET A 229 -3.52 -11.36 13.06
C MET A 229 -3.78 -12.85 12.75
N PHE A 230 -3.32 -13.74 13.60
CA PHE A 230 -3.23 -15.17 13.30
C PHE A 230 -4.17 -16.04 14.14
N GLN A 231 -5.06 -15.43 14.91
CA GLN A 231 -6.02 -16.11 15.76
C GLN A 231 -7.10 -16.89 14.97
N PRO A 232 -7.89 -17.76 15.62
CA PRO A 232 -9.02 -18.43 15.01
C PRO A 232 -9.96 -17.46 14.27
N GLY A 233 -10.44 -17.88 13.11
CA GLY A 233 -11.30 -17.06 12.25
C GLY A 233 -10.56 -16.12 11.31
N THR A 234 -9.22 -16.01 11.36
CA THR A 234 -8.43 -15.26 10.40
C THR A 234 -7.76 -16.18 9.38
N VAL A 235 -7.45 -15.63 8.21
CA VAL A 235 -6.74 -16.34 7.13
C VAL A 235 -5.49 -15.62 6.72
N SER A 236 -4.92 -14.88 7.63
CA SER A 236 -3.65 -14.18 7.43
C SER A 236 -2.52 -15.17 7.34
N ARG A 237 -2.45 -15.92 6.24
CA ARG A 237 -1.39 -16.89 5.99
C ARG A 237 -1.05 -17.00 4.51
N SER A 238 0.18 -17.36 4.27
CA SER A 238 0.67 -17.89 3.00
C SER A 238 1.59 -19.06 3.32
N LEU A 239 1.35 -20.19 2.68
CA LEU A 239 2.05 -21.44 2.98
C LEU A 239 2.78 -21.93 1.73
N PRO A 240 3.92 -21.30 1.35
CA PRO A 240 4.74 -21.81 0.27
C PRO A 240 5.37 -23.15 0.65
N LEU A 241 5.54 -24.02 -0.33
CA LEU A 241 6.24 -25.31 -0.13
C LEU A 241 7.75 -25.14 0.06
N ASP A 242 8.31 -24.05 -0.44
CA ASP A 242 9.74 -23.77 -0.41
C ASP A 242 9.97 -22.29 -0.05
N HIS A 243 10.79 -22.04 0.97
CA HIS A 243 11.12 -20.70 1.47
C HIS A 243 12.00 -19.86 0.50
N ARG A 244 12.58 -20.48 -0.53
CA ARG A 244 13.43 -19.81 -1.53
C ARG A 244 12.65 -18.95 -2.51
N TYR A 245 11.33 -19.06 -2.54
CA TYR A 245 10.49 -18.34 -3.48
C TYR A 245 9.67 -17.25 -2.79
N ASP A 246 9.48 -16.14 -3.49
CA ASP A 246 8.48 -15.15 -3.11
C ASP A 246 7.09 -15.81 -3.04
N TYR A 247 6.33 -15.53 -1.99
CA TYR A 247 4.99 -16.10 -1.75
C TYR A 247 4.00 -15.78 -2.88
N LYS A 248 4.23 -14.73 -3.67
CA LYS A 248 3.37 -14.36 -4.81
C LYS A 248 3.60 -15.27 -6.02
N SER A 249 4.79 -15.84 -6.16
CA SER A 249 5.20 -16.65 -7.32
C SER A 249 5.33 -18.14 -7.00
N ALA A 250 5.50 -18.52 -5.74
CA ALA A 250 5.59 -19.90 -5.33
C ALA A 250 4.23 -20.61 -5.33
N PRO A 251 4.17 -21.92 -5.67
CA PRO A 251 3.02 -22.74 -5.33
C PRO A 251 2.80 -22.75 -3.83
N THR A 252 1.56 -22.46 -3.41
CA THR A 252 1.14 -22.51 -2.00
C THR A 252 0.36 -23.77 -1.70
N VAL A 253 0.05 -24.02 -0.43
CA VAL A 253 -0.79 -25.13 0.03
C VAL A 253 -2.05 -24.60 0.68
N ILE A 254 -3.18 -25.17 0.28
CA ILE A 254 -4.45 -25.01 0.97
C ILE A 254 -4.56 -26.14 2.01
N LEU A 255 -4.66 -25.76 3.28
CA LEU A 255 -4.80 -26.73 4.37
C LEU A 255 -6.24 -27.24 4.47
N ASP A 256 -6.41 -28.54 4.72
CA ASP A 256 -7.72 -29.12 4.95
C ASP A 256 -8.36 -28.53 6.22
N ARG A 257 -9.68 -28.27 6.19
CA ARG A 257 -10.46 -27.63 7.27
C ARG A 257 -10.07 -26.18 7.59
N ASP A 258 -9.23 -25.56 6.78
CA ASP A 258 -8.87 -24.14 6.87
C ASP A 258 -8.50 -23.66 8.29
N PRO A 259 -7.50 -24.27 8.98
CA PRO A 259 -7.10 -23.83 10.31
C PRO A 259 -6.55 -22.40 10.29
N CYS A 260 -6.63 -21.70 11.42
CA CYS A 260 -5.84 -20.46 11.56
C CYS A 260 -4.34 -20.77 11.58
N LEU A 261 -3.51 -19.74 11.35
CA LEU A 261 -2.06 -19.95 11.34
C LEU A 261 -1.55 -20.47 12.70
N MET A 262 -2.10 -19.97 13.81
CA MET A 262 -1.68 -20.41 15.15
C MET A 262 -1.91 -21.91 15.36
N ASP A 263 -3.08 -22.44 14.96
CA ASP A 263 -3.38 -23.87 15.07
C ASP A 263 -2.43 -24.70 14.21
N PHE A 264 -2.16 -24.24 12.99
CA PHE A 264 -1.21 -24.91 12.10
C PHE A 264 0.21 -24.92 12.66
N LEU A 265 0.71 -23.80 13.19
CA LEU A 265 2.06 -23.71 13.75
C LEU A 265 2.28 -24.62 14.98
N HIS A 266 1.22 -24.95 15.71
CA HIS A 266 1.28 -25.86 16.85
C HIS A 266 1.13 -27.36 16.48
N ALA A 267 0.76 -27.65 15.23
CA ALA A 267 0.64 -29.02 14.73
C ALA A 267 2.01 -29.55 14.23
N SER A 268 2.25 -30.84 14.40
CA SER A 268 3.45 -31.50 13.85
C SER A 268 3.41 -31.53 12.31
N ALA A 269 2.25 -31.79 11.75
CA ALA A 269 1.95 -31.76 10.32
C ALA A 269 0.45 -31.56 10.11
N TRP A 270 0.08 -31.05 8.93
CA TRP A 270 -1.30 -30.83 8.54
C TRP A 270 -1.55 -31.31 7.11
N PRO A 271 -2.66 -32.01 6.84
CA PRO A 271 -3.00 -32.41 5.48
C PRO A 271 -3.45 -31.18 4.68
N GLY A 272 -3.14 -31.19 3.39
CA GLY A 272 -3.54 -30.12 2.49
C GLY A 272 -3.32 -30.48 1.03
N ARG A 273 -3.53 -29.52 0.13
CA ARG A 273 -3.36 -29.69 -1.32
C ARG A 273 -2.60 -28.54 -1.90
N ARG A 274 -1.74 -28.85 -2.86
CA ARG A 274 -1.01 -27.86 -3.63
C ARG A 274 -1.97 -27.06 -4.52
N THR A 275 -1.75 -25.75 -4.62
CA THR A 275 -2.57 -24.86 -5.46
C THR A 275 -2.29 -24.98 -6.94
N ASP A 276 -1.11 -25.49 -7.34
CA ASP A 276 -0.68 -25.61 -8.73
C ASP A 276 -1.25 -26.85 -9.44
N ASN A 277 -1.31 -28.00 -8.76
CA ASN A 277 -1.68 -29.27 -9.37
C ASN A 277 -2.71 -30.09 -8.58
N GLY A 278 -3.18 -29.60 -7.42
CA GLY A 278 -4.17 -30.27 -6.57
C GLY A 278 -3.63 -31.51 -5.82
N GLN A 279 -2.34 -31.82 -5.90
CA GLN A 279 -1.73 -32.97 -5.24
C GLN A 279 -1.90 -32.85 -3.71
N ALA A 280 -2.36 -33.94 -3.08
CA ALA A 280 -2.40 -34.03 -1.62
C ALA A 280 -0.98 -34.07 -1.05
N VAL A 281 -0.78 -33.30 0.02
CA VAL A 281 0.50 -33.20 0.73
C VAL A 281 0.29 -33.14 2.22
N GLN A 282 1.32 -33.59 2.98
CA GLN A 282 1.43 -33.30 4.41
C GLN A 282 2.41 -32.15 4.58
N VAL A 283 1.98 -31.08 5.26
CA VAL A 283 2.82 -29.90 5.50
C VAL A 283 3.22 -29.83 6.95
N SER A 284 4.51 -29.91 7.21
CA SER A 284 5.05 -29.65 8.55
C SER A 284 5.15 -28.15 8.79
N ALA A 285 4.74 -27.70 9.97
CA ALA A 285 4.86 -26.31 10.37
C ALA A 285 6.34 -25.91 10.52
N HIS A 286 6.68 -24.71 10.06
CA HIS A 286 8.01 -24.15 10.09
C HIS A 286 7.97 -22.64 10.33
N ALA A 287 9.04 -22.03 10.87
CA ALA A 287 9.11 -20.58 11.10
C ALA A 287 8.92 -19.75 9.81
N MET A 288 9.29 -20.28 8.64
CA MET A 288 9.03 -19.62 7.35
C MET A 288 7.53 -19.34 7.12
N HIS A 289 6.63 -20.20 7.60
CA HIS A 289 5.19 -19.99 7.44
C HIS A 289 4.71 -18.80 8.28
N PHE A 290 5.33 -18.55 9.43
CA PHE A 290 5.10 -17.35 10.22
C PHE A 290 5.55 -16.11 9.43
N GLU A 291 6.76 -16.11 8.86
CA GLU A 291 7.30 -15.00 8.08
C GLU A 291 6.44 -14.71 6.84
N HIS A 292 6.14 -15.72 6.03
CA HIS A 292 5.39 -15.53 4.80
C HIS A 292 3.92 -15.13 5.02
N SER A 293 3.35 -15.41 6.20
CA SER A 293 1.95 -15.09 6.52
C SER A 293 1.70 -13.61 6.85
N GLN A 294 2.72 -12.76 6.88
CA GLN A 294 2.59 -11.31 7.14
C GLN A 294 1.85 -10.52 6.03
N ILE A 295 1.38 -11.18 4.97
CA ILE A 295 0.63 -10.53 3.90
C ILE A 295 -0.76 -10.06 4.31
N GLY A 296 -1.31 -10.64 5.34
CA GLY A 296 -2.76 -10.70 5.57
C GLY A 296 -3.33 -9.61 6.43
N GLN A 297 -2.81 -8.41 6.49
CA GLN A 297 -3.49 -7.28 7.11
C GLN A 297 -3.70 -6.18 6.08
N PHE A 298 -4.98 -5.82 5.82
CA PHE A 298 -5.38 -4.89 4.77
C PHE A 298 -5.90 -3.56 5.33
N LEU A 299 -5.43 -3.16 6.51
CA LEU A 299 -5.71 -1.87 7.12
C LEU A 299 -4.67 -0.80 6.71
N ASP A 300 -4.70 0.30 7.44
CA ASP A 300 -3.95 1.51 7.16
C ASP A 300 -2.47 1.41 7.49
N ALA A 301 -2.09 0.43 8.31
CA ALA A 301 -0.70 0.11 8.61
C ALA A 301 -0.52 -1.36 8.99
N ARG A 302 0.66 -1.88 8.75
CA ARG A 302 1.10 -3.20 9.23
C ARG A 302 2.59 -3.18 9.51
N TRP A 303 3.05 -4.02 10.43
CA TRP A 303 4.47 -4.27 10.61
C TRP A 303 4.92 -5.35 9.64
N ARG A 304 5.99 -5.05 8.88
CA ARG A 304 6.66 -5.95 7.94
C ARG A 304 8.03 -6.28 8.50
N TYR A 305 8.46 -7.50 8.29
CA TYR A 305 9.71 -8.00 8.83
C TYR A 305 10.33 -9.05 7.93
N ARG A 306 11.63 -9.23 8.06
CA ARG A 306 12.39 -10.29 7.41
C ARG A 306 13.21 -11.02 8.45
N LEU A 307 13.10 -12.34 8.49
CA LEU A 307 13.90 -13.23 9.33
C LEU A 307 15.09 -13.70 8.50
N GLU A 308 16.24 -13.03 8.60
CA GLU A 308 17.46 -13.47 7.91
C GLU A 308 17.92 -14.84 8.40
N THR A 309 17.80 -15.08 9.71
CA THR A 309 18.00 -16.37 10.34
C THR A 309 16.68 -16.82 10.97
N LEU A 310 16.09 -17.87 10.41
CA LEU A 310 14.85 -18.43 10.94
C LEU A 310 15.12 -19.12 12.29
N PRO A 311 14.50 -18.67 13.39
CA PRO A 311 14.61 -19.40 14.65
C PRO A 311 13.92 -20.76 14.54
N PRO A 312 14.32 -21.78 15.31
CA PRO A 312 13.55 -23.01 15.44
C PRO A 312 12.10 -22.70 15.86
N LEU A 313 11.12 -23.34 15.20
CA LEU A 313 9.70 -23.08 15.49
C LEU A 313 9.34 -23.21 16.98
N PRO A 314 9.85 -24.20 17.75
CA PRO A 314 9.59 -24.27 19.20
C PRO A 314 10.09 -23.05 19.97
N VAL A 315 11.21 -22.46 19.58
CA VAL A 315 11.77 -21.24 20.19
C VAL A 315 10.88 -20.05 19.91
N LEU A 316 10.43 -19.88 18.64
CA LEU A 316 9.49 -18.85 18.24
C LEU A 316 8.18 -18.95 19.04
N LEU A 317 7.59 -20.14 19.11
CA LEU A 317 6.34 -20.39 19.83
C LEU A 317 6.47 -20.19 21.34
N GLN A 318 7.65 -20.49 21.91
CA GLN A 318 7.90 -20.25 23.33
C GLN A 318 8.06 -18.75 23.63
N ALA A 319 8.81 -18.01 22.80
CA ALA A 319 8.93 -16.56 22.93
C ALA A 319 7.55 -15.88 22.83
N TRP A 320 6.69 -16.32 21.93
CA TRP A 320 5.36 -15.76 21.73
C TRP A 320 4.41 -15.89 22.94
N LYS A 321 4.71 -16.80 23.90
CA LYS A 321 3.89 -16.95 25.12
C LYS A 321 4.12 -15.82 26.13
N HIS A 322 5.24 -15.11 26.03
CA HIS A 322 5.67 -14.11 27.01
C HIS A 322 5.48 -12.70 26.45
N GLU A 323 5.11 -11.76 27.29
CA GLU A 323 5.05 -10.34 26.94
C GLU A 323 6.44 -9.85 26.55
N GLY A 324 6.56 -9.18 25.39
CA GLY A 324 7.84 -8.72 24.84
C GLY A 324 8.78 -9.84 24.36
N GLY A 325 8.36 -11.11 24.43
CA GLY A 325 9.21 -12.23 24.11
C GLY A 325 9.58 -12.33 22.63
N LEU A 326 8.67 -11.93 21.73
CA LEU A 326 8.96 -11.87 20.29
C LEU A 326 9.92 -10.73 19.98
N GLU A 327 9.77 -9.58 20.61
CA GLU A 327 10.70 -8.46 20.47
C GLU A 327 12.13 -8.86 20.87
N ALA A 328 12.28 -9.54 22.00
CA ALA A 328 13.58 -10.03 22.47
C ALA A 328 14.18 -11.03 21.47
N LEU A 329 13.43 -12.04 21.06
CA LEU A 329 13.88 -13.04 20.07
C LEU A 329 14.26 -12.40 18.74
N PHE A 330 13.44 -11.49 18.24
CA PHE A 330 13.69 -10.83 16.96
C PHE A 330 14.90 -9.90 17.01
N ALA A 331 15.14 -9.23 18.14
CA ALA A 331 16.35 -8.46 18.34
C ALA A 331 17.61 -9.37 18.35
N GLU A 332 17.55 -10.54 19.00
CA GLU A 332 18.63 -11.53 18.99
C GLU A 332 18.89 -12.11 17.59
N CYS A 333 17.84 -12.31 16.80
CA CYS A 333 17.93 -12.81 15.42
C CYS A 333 18.31 -11.73 14.40
N GLY A 334 18.51 -10.48 14.81
CA GLY A 334 18.82 -9.37 13.90
C GLY A 334 17.71 -9.08 12.89
N VAL A 335 16.45 -9.15 13.33
CA VAL A 335 15.30 -8.95 12.46
C VAL A 335 15.21 -7.49 12.04
N ASP A 336 15.24 -7.25 10.75
CA ASP A 336 14.87 -5.97 10.16
C ASP A 336 13.36 -5.86 10.03
N GLY A 337 12.79 -4.76 10.52
CA GLY A 337 11.37 -4.51 10.45
C GLY A 337 11.03 -3.05 10.11
N TYR A 338 9.89 -2.87 9.48
CA TYR A 338 9.39 -1.54 9.14
C TYR A 338 7.87 -1.45 9.27
N ILE A 339 7.38 -0.25 9.50
CA ILE A 339 5.96 0.03 9.40
C ILE A 339 5.62 0.39 7.96
N GLU A 340 4.80 -0.44 7.33
CA GLU A 340 4.18 -0.14 6.03
C GLU A 340 2.90 0.66 6.28
N GLY A 341 2.93 1.96 5.98
CA GLY A 341 1.75 2.82 5.96
C GLY A 341 0.98 2.65 4.65
N ARG A 342 -0.33 2.43 4.74
CA ARG A 342 -1.22 2.09 3.63
C ARG A 342 -2.40 3.06 3.47
N ALA A 343 -2.58 3.97 4.44
CA ALA A 343 -3.64 4.96 4.45
C ALA A 343 -3.57 5.96 3.27
N PRO A 344 -2.38 6.50 2.90
CA PRO A 344 -2.30 7.50 1.84
C PRO A 344 -2.77 6.95 0.50
N GLY A 345 -3.70 7.65 -0.16
CA GLY A 345 -4.05 7.43 -1.56
C GLY A 345 -2.85 7.75 -2.48
N ALA A 346 -2.81 7.16 -3.68
CA ALA A 346 -1.80 7.53 -4.66
C ALA A 346 -1.98 9.00 -5.06
N GLY A 347 -0.88 9.75 -5.09
CA GLY A 347 -0.85 11.15 -5.47
C GLY A 347 0.41 11.47 -6.26
N PHE A 348 0.22 12.25 -7.33
CA PHE A 348 1.27 12.75 -8.21
C PHE A 348 1.03 14.24 -8.46
N ALA A 349 2.10 14.95 -8.85
CA ALA A 349 1.92 16.30 -9.38
C ALA A 349 1.14 16.24 -10.69
N ASP A 350 0.12 17.08 -10.81
CA ASP A 350 -0.69 17.25 -12.00
C ASP A 350 -0.82 18.75 -12.36
N ALA A 351 -1.42 19.06 -13.51
CA ALA A 351 -1.52 20.44 -13.98
C ALA A 351 -2.43 21.29 -13.08
N CYS A 352 -3.47 20.67 -12.50
CA CYS A 352 -4.37 21.35 -11.57
C CYS A 352 -3.62 21.82 -10.32
N LEU A 353 -2.90 20.91 -9.66
CA LEU A 353 -2.14 21.23 -8.46
C LEU A 353 -1.00 22.22 -8.75
N LEU A 354 -0.28 22.03 -9.87
CA LEU A 354 0.81 22.93 -10.25
C LEU A 354 0.30 24.37 -10.48
N GLY A 355 -0.87 24.50 -11.10
CA GLY A 355 -1.52 25.80 -11.32
C GLY A 355 -2.04 26.45 -10.04
N GLU A 356 -2.57 25.67 -9.09
CA GLU A 356 -3.12 26.18 -7.83
C GLU A 356 -2.05 26.52 -6.78
N ALA A 357 -1.02 25.66 -6.65
CA ALA A 357 -0.11 25.67 -5.50
C ALA A 357 1.36 25.88 -5.84
N GLY A 358 1.71 25.87 -7.12
CA GLY A 358 3.07 26.10 -7.60
C GLY A 358 4.01 24.89 -7.50
N GLY A 359 5.27 25.10 -7.96
CA GLY A 359 6.24 24.03 -8.17
C GLY A 359 6.72 23.34 -6.88
N ASP A 360 6.91 24.09 -5.79
CA ASP A 360 7.42 23.52 -4.53
C ASP A 360 6.41 22.53 -3.90
N VAL A 361 5.14 22.89 -3.92
CA VAL A 361 4.06 21.99 -3.46
C VAL A 361 3.95 20.77 -4.40
N ALA A 362 3.97 21.00 -5.72
CA ALA A 362 3.90 19.91 -6.70
C ALA A 362 5.06 18.92 -6.54
N ARG A 363 6.28 19.41 -6.31
CA ARG A 363 7.49 18.58 -6.09
C ARG A 363 7.36 17.70 -4.84
N SER A 364 6.70 18.20 -3.80
CA SER A 364 6.60 17.47 -2.52
C SER A 364 5.54 16.36 -2.48
N VAL A 365 4.62 16.25 -3.46
CA VAL A 365 3.47 15.34 -3.44
C VAL A 365 3.88 13.88 -3.17
N LEU A 366 4.89 13.37 -3.89
CA LEU A 366 5.35 11.99 -3.75
C LEU A 366 5.92 11.70 -2.37
N MET A 367 6.59 12.70 -1.76
CA MET A 367 7.30 12.52 -0.50
C MET A 367 6.50 12.93 0.73
N ALA A 368 5.39 13.66 0.56
CA ALA A 368 4.61 14.15 1.69
C ALA A 368 4.08 13.02 2.61
N PRO A 369 3.55 11.89 2.08
CA PRO A 369 3.15 10.77 2.94
C PRO A 369 4.31 10.18 3.74
N MET A 370 5.50 10.03 3.11
CA MET A 370 6.72 9.54 3.76
C MET A 370 7.19 10.53 4.83
N ALA A 371 7.19 11.83 4.54
CA ALA A 371 7.60 12.86 5.49
C ALA A 371 6.69 12.89 6.73
N VAL A 372 5.38 12.78 6.55
CA VAL A 372 4.44 12.70 7.67
C VAL A 372 4.73 11.46 8.52
N GLN A 373 4.82 10.27 7.94
CA GLN A 373 5.04 9.03 8.70
C GLN A 373 6.42 9.00 9.36
N LEU A 374 7.48 9.38 8.65
CA LEU A 374 8.84 9.42 9.21
C LEU A 374 8.92 10.40 10.40
N GLY A 375 8.36 11.61 10.23
CA GLY A 375 8.34 12.59 11.31
C GLY A 375 7.57 12.11 12.55
N LEU A 376 6.43 11.45 12.35
CA LEU A 376 5.68 10.84 13.46
C LEU A 376 6.47 9.73 14.14
N LEU A 377 7.16 8.87 13.40
CA LEU A 377 7.88 7.73 13.98
C LEU A 377 9.20 8.15 14.64
N ASN A 378 9.87 9.19 14.15
CA ASN A 378 11.00 9.80 14.83
C ASN A 378 10.58 10.48 16.15
N ASN A 379 9.32 10.92 16.25
CA ASN A 379 8.73 11.54 17.42
C ASN A 379 7.57 10.70 17.99
N ALA A 380 7.74 9.36 18.00
CA ALA A 380 6.66 8.42 18.24
C ALA A 380 6.00 8.56 19.62
N ASP A 381 6.74 8.98 20.65
CA ASP A 381 6.18 9.19 21.97
C ASP A 381 5.22 10.41 21.98
N ALA A 382 5.59 11.52 21.35
CA ALA A 382 4.70 12.67 21.19
C ALA A 382 3.50 12.34 20.29
N ALA A 383 3.73 11.60 19.20
CA ALA A 383 2.66 11.15 18.33
C ALA A 383 1.66 10.24 19.05
N TRP A 384 2.15 9.35 19.92
CA TRP A 384 1.30 8.49 20.75
C TRP A 384 0.44 9.27 21.74
N GLN A 385 0.95 10.39 22.30
CA GLN A 385 0.17 11.24 23.21
C GLN A 385 -1.12 11.78 22.56
N LEU A 386 -1.14 11.96 21.24
CA LEU A 386 -2.33 12.48 20.55
C LEU A 386 -3.52 11.52 20.61
N VAL A 387 -3.29 10.22 20.76
CA VAL A 387 -4.35 9.20 20.65
C VAL A 387 -4.36 8.16 21.76
N ARG A 388 -3.40 8.14 22.68
CA ARG A 388 -3.27 7.09 23.71
C ARG A 388 -4.50 6.93 24.61
N ASP A 389 -5.19 8.04 24.89
CA ASP A 389 -6.34 8.09 25.79
C ASP A 389 -7.69 8.02 25.03
N TRP A 390 -7.63 7.83 23.70
CA TRP A 390 -8.81 7.68 22.89
C TRP A 390 -9.34 6.25 22.94
N ASP A 391 -10.66 6.13 22.92
CA ASP A 391 -11.32 4.88 22.58
C ASP A 391 -11.03 4.52 21.10
N TRP A 392 -10.53 3.33 20.85
CA TRP A 392 -10.16 2.87 19.52
C TRP A 392 -11.37 2.66 18.59
N GLU A 393 -12.54 2.40 19.14
CA GLU A 393 -13.78 2.38 18.37
C GLU A 393 -14.06 3.79 17.80
N ARG A 394 -13.90 4.83 18.61
CA ARG A 394 -14.01 6.22 18.15
C ARG A 394 -12.94 6.62 17.15
N LEU A 395 -11.72 6.10 17.26
CA LEU A 395 -10.70 6.30 16.23
C LEU A 395 -11.10 5.63 14.90
N GLY A 396 -11.70 4.44 14.96
CA GLY A 396 -12.28 3.78 13.80
C GLY A 396 -13.41 4.59 13.15
N GLU A 397 -14.30 5.20 13.94
CA GLU A 397 -15.34 6.10 13.44
C GLU A 397 -14.75 7.38 12.81
N LEU A 398 -13.72 7.97 13.43
CA LEU A 398 -13.04 9.14 12.90
C LEU A 398 -12.34 8.84 11.58
N ARG A 399 -11.76 7.64 11.46
CA ARG A 399 -11.19 7.13 10.21
C ARG A 399 -12.24 7.08 9.09
N LEU A 400 -13.43 6.54 9.36
CA LEU A 400 -14.54 6.51 8.40
C LEU A 400 -15.01 7.92 8.03
N THR A 401 -15.06 8.82 8.99
CA THR A 401 -15.36 10.24 8.76
C THR A 401 -14.32 10.88 7.84
N ALA A 402 -13.03 10.62 8.08
CA ALA A 402 -11.95 11.11 7.23
C ALA A 402 -12.04 10.58 5.79
N MET A 403 -12.40 9.31 5.62
CA MET A 403 -12.63 8.74 4.28
C MET A 403 -13.76 9.44 3.53
N ARG A 404 -14.86 9.82 4.22
CA ARG A 404 -16.02 10.45 3.62
C ARG A 404 -15.85 11.95 3.45
N ASP A 405 -15.53 12.65 4.54
CA ASP A 405 -15.61 14.11 4.64
C ASP A 405 -14.23 14.79 4.55
N GLY A 406 -13.14 14.04 4.79
CA GLY A 406 -11.78 14.58 4.83
C GLY A 406 -11.66 15.72 5.84
N LEU A 407 -10.98 16.80 5.43
CA LEU A 407 -10.78 18.00 6.28
C LEU A 407 -12.03 18.89 6.44
N ALA A 408 -13.16 18.54 5.84
CA ALA A 408 -14.41 19.24 6.09
C ALA A 408 -14.97 18.95 7.50
N ASP A 409 -14.67 17.79 8.10
CA ASP A 409 -14.97 17.50 9.51
C ASP A 409 -13.97 18.22 10.42
N ALA A 410 -14.47 19.01 11.38
CA ALA A 410 -13.66 19.82 12.26
C ALA A 410 -12.74 18.99 13.17
N ARG A 411 -13.17 17.80 13.60
CA ARG A 411 -12.36 16.90 14.45
C ARG A 411 -11.20 16.29 13.66
N VAL A 412 -11.46 15.87 12.41
CA VAL A 412 -10.42 15.37 11.50
C VAL A 412 -9.42 16.48 11.21
N ARG A 413 -9.88 17.70 10.93
CA ARG A 413 -9.01 18.87 10.69
C ARG A 413 -8.14 19.19 11.90
N ALA A 414 -8.71 19.22 13.10
CA ALA A 414 -7.97 19.50 14.34
C ALA A 414 -6.88 18.45 14.59
N LEU A 415 -7.23 17.15 14.52
CA LEU A 415 -6.25 16.07 14.65
C LEU A 415 -5.15 16.17 13.57
N THR A 416 -5.51 16.50 12.34
CA THR A 416 -4.55 16.62 11.24
C THR A 416 -3.55 17.76 11.49
N ALA A 417 -3.99 18.89 12.05
CA ALA A 417 -3.09 19.99 12.41
C ALA A 417 -2.07 19.57 13.48
N GLU A 418 -2.52 18.86 14.52
CA GLU A 418 -1.63 18.33 15.56
C GLU A 418 -0.67 17.28 15.01
N VAL A 419 -1.14 16.39 14.16
CA VAL A 419 -0.32 15.39 13.46
C VAL A 419 0.79 16.04 12.65
N LEU A 420 0.47 17.07 11.86
CA LEU A 420 1.49 17.78 11.07
C LEU A 420 2.49 18.53 11.95
N SER A 421 2.06 19.09 13.07
CA SER A 421 2.96 19.73 14.04
C SER A 421 3.97 18.74 14.63
N VAL A 422 3.49 17.56 15.07
CA VAL A 422 4.33 16.51 15.64
C VAL A 422 5.26 15.92 14.57
N ALA A 423 4.76 15.70 13.35
CA ALA A 423 5.56 15.19 12.24
C ALA A 423 6.67 16.18 11.85
N GLN A 424 6.37 17.48 11.79
CA GLN A 424 7.38 18.51 11.51
C GLN A 424 8.45 18.55 12.60
N ALA A 425 8.10 18.45 13.87
CA ALA A 425 9.04 18.42 14.99
C ALA A 425 9.97 17.18 14.96
N GLY A 426 9.51 16.07 14.37
CA GLY A 426 10.29 14.83 14.25
C GLY A 426 11.14 14.74 12.99
N LEU A 427 11.06 15.72 12.07
CA LEU A 427 11.86 15.75 10.84
C LEU A 427 13.12 16.62 11.00
N PRO A 428 14.24 16.20 10.38
CA PRO A 428 15.37 17.12 10.15
C PRO A 428 14.92 18.34 9.37
N GLU A 429 15.50 19.52 9.66
CA GLU A 429 15.17 20.78 8.98
C GLU A 429 15.31 20.69 7.46
N ALA A 430 16.35 19.99 6.98
CA ALA A 430 16.59 19.76 5.56
C ALA A 430 15.46 18.99 4.84
N ASP A 431 14.67 18.20 5.56
CA ASP A 431 13.58 17.37 5.03
C ASP A 431 12.19 18.04 5.20
N ALA A 432 12.10 19.14 5.96
CA ALA A 432 10.85 19.87 6.19
C ALA A 432 10.13 20.35 4.90
N PRO A 433 10.81 20.66 3.78
CA PRO A 433 10.16 20.99 2.51
C PRO A 433 9.29 19.86 1.95
N CYS A 434 9.57 18.59 2.30
CA CYS A 434 8.75 17.44 1.88
C CYS A 434 7.32 17.47 2.47
N LEU A 435 7.07 18.29 3.49
CA LEU A 435 5.71 18.50 4.04
C LEU A 435 4.89 19.57 3.30
N ALA A 436 5.45 20.25 2.28
CA ALA A 436 4.78 21.38 1.64
C ALA A 436 3.39 21.04 1.10
N TYR A 437 3.23 19.88 0.45
CA TYR A 437 1.91 19.42 -0.01
C TYR A 437 0.93 19.18 1.15
N ALA A 438 1.36 18.50 2.22
CA ALA A 438 0.49 18.21 3.35
C ALA A 438 0.03 19.50 4.06
N ARG A 439 0.92 20.50 4.20
CA ARG A 439 0.57 21.83 4.73
C ARG A 439 -0.42 22.54 3.82
N TYR A 440 -0.16 22.56 2.52
CA TYR A 440 -1.09 23.15 1.54
C TYR A 440 -2.49 22.55 1.62
N VAL A 441 -2.60 21.21 1.74
CA VAL A 441 -3.88 20.53 1.87
C VAL A 441 -4.59 20.91 3.17
N LEU A 442 -3.87 20.98 4.31
CA LEU A 442 -4.46 21.42 5.58
C LEU A 442 -4.94 22.88 5.53
N GLU A 443 -4.15 23.78 4.99
CA GLU A 443 -4.42 25.22 4.88
C GLU A 443 -5.61 25.50 3.96
N SER A 444 -5.57 24.93 2.74
CA SER A 444 -6.65 25.09 1.75
C SER A 444 -7.94 24.35 2.13
N GLY A 445 -7.82 23.28 2.93
CA GLY A 445 -8.92 22.35 3.23
C GLY A 445 -9.29 21.46 2.03
N ARG A 446 -8.48 21.43 0.96
CA ARG A 446 -8.76 20.77 -0.32
C ARG A 446 -7.74 19.69 -0.62
N SER A 447 -8.17 18.45 -0.62
CA SER A 447 -7.39 17.28 -1.03
C SER A 447 -7.36 17.14 -2.56
N ALA A 448 -6.62 16.16 -3.07
CA ALA A 448 -6.66 15.80 -4.48
C ALA A 448 -8.06 15.34 -4.91
N ALA A 449 -8.79 14.67 -4.02
CA ALA A 449 -10.17 14.26 -4.28
C ALA A 449 -11.11 15.44 -4.55
N ASP A 450 -10.93 16.56 -3.85
CA ASP A 450 -11.73 17.77 -4.07
C ASP A 450 -11.48 18.38 -5.46
N ARG A 451 -10.21 18.48 -5.86
CA ARG A 451 -9.82 18.97 -7.19
C ARG A 451 -10.34 18.07 -8.31
N LEU A 452 -10.26 16.75 -8.12
CA LEU A 452 -10.78 15.77 -9.08
C LEU A 452 -12.31 15.89 -9.23
N LEU A 453 -13.05 16.04 -8.10
CA LEU A 453 -14.50 16.23 -8.12
C LEU A 453 -14.91 17.52 -8.84
N ASP A 454 -14.20 18.61 -8.62
CA ASP A 454 -14.50 19.88 -9.30
C ASP A 454 -14.35 19.74 -10.81
N THR A 455 -13.24 19.14 -11.28
CA THR A 455 -13.05 18.87 -12.71
C THR A 455 -14.13 17.92 -13.26
N TRP A 456 -14.42 16.84 -12.51
CA TRP A 456 -15.44 15.87 -12.92
C TRP A 456 -16.83 16.46 -13.05
N ASN A 457 -17.21 17.33 -12.13
CA ASN A 457 -18.49 18.03 -12.15
C ASN A 457 -18.54 19.07 -13.28
N GLY A 458 -17.42 19.75 -13.56
CA GLY A 458 -17.30 20.70 -14.66
C GLY A 458 -17.47 20.09 -16.06
N VAL A 459 -17.21 18.78 -16.21
CA VAL A 459 -17.41 18.03 -17.46
C VAL A 459 -18.69 17.18 -17.45
N SER A 460 -19.61 17.45 -16.55
CA SER A 460 -20.90 16.75 -16.45
C SER A 460 -21.71 16.92 -17.75
N GLY A 461 -22.27 15.80 -18.27
CA GLY A 461 -22.98 15.79 -19.55
C GLY A 461 -22.13 15.58 -20.80
N CYS A 462 -20.79 15.51 -20.69
CA CYS A 462 -19.92 15.13 -21.81
C CYS A 462 -19.84 13.60 -21.95
N GLU A 463 -19.86 13.07 -23.17
CA GLU A 463 -19.71 11.63 -23.41
C GLU A 463 -18.29 11.12 -23.09
N ASP A 464 -17.26 11.96 -23.27
CA ASP A 464 -15.83 11.65 -23.12
C ASP A 464 -15.23 12.20 -21.83
N ARG A 465 -15.95 12.10 -20.71
CA ARG A 465 -15.57 12.67 -19.39
C ARG A 465 -14.16 12.24 -18.94
N LEU A 466 -13.78 10.98 -19.13
CA LEU A 466 -12.45 10.50 -18.77
C LEU A 466 -11.36 11.20 -19.58
N ALA A 467 -11.54 11.35 -20.90
CA ALA A 467 -10.58 12.07 -21.73
C ALA A 467 -10.40 13.53 -21.29
N ARG A 468 -11.48 14.16 -20.80
CA ARG A 468 -11.43 15.55 -20.31
C ARG A 468 -10.76 15.73 -18.96
N LEU A 469 -10.55 14.65 -18.19
CA LEU A 469 -9.75 14.70 -16.98
C LEU A 469 -8.25 14.76 -17.27
N LEU A 470 -7.80 14.14 -18.37
CA LEU A 470 -6.38 13.95 -18.67
C LEU A 470 -5.54 15.25 -18.65
N PRO A 471 -5.97 16.37 -19.27
CA PRO A 471 -5.17 17.60 -19.29
C PRO A 471 -4.88 18.17 -17.88
N GLN A 472 -5.75 17.87 -16.91
CA GLN A 472 -5.69 18.39 -15.55
C GLN A 472 -5.07 17.37 -14.57
N HIS A 473 -5.37 16.07 -14.75
CA HIS A 473 -5.10 15.03 -13.77
C HIS A 473 -4.21 13.89 -14.27
N ALA A 474 -3.58 13.98 -15.44
CA ALA A 474 -2.45 13.11 -15.78
C ALA A 474 -1.23 13.54 -14.97
N ALA A 475 -0.46 12.56 -14.46
CA ALA A 475 0.78 12.83 -13.75
C ALA A 475 1.76 13.57 -14.66
N LEU A 476 2.33 14.66 -14.14
CA LEU A 476 3.31 15.47 -14.86
C LEU A 476 4.70 14.84 -14.79
N HIS A 477 5.45 14.99 -15.88
CA HIS A 477 6.87 14.71 -15.87
C HIS A 477 7.60 15.64 -14.86
N PRO A 478 8.51 15.13 -14.03
CA PRO A 478 9.18 15.91 -12.99
C PRO A 478 9.88 17.19 -13.45
N ASP A 479 10.35 17.25 -14.69
CA ASP A 479 10.96 18.46 -15.29
C ASP A 479 10.00 19.67 -15.32
N ARG A 480 8.68 19.42 -15.33
CA ARG A 480 7.66 20.48 -15.39
C ARG A 480 7.58 21.32 -14.12
N PHE A 481 8.11 20.81 -13.00
CA PHE A 481 8.11 21.49 -11.70
C PHE A 481 9.49 21.50 -11.04
N GLY A 482 10.57 21.28 -11.82
CA GLY A 482 11.96 21.34 -11.35
C GLY A 482 12.33 20.19 -10.42
N GLY A 483 11.89 18.99 -10.71
CA GLY A 483 12.02 17.81 -9.86
C GLY A 483 13.28 16.96 -10.04
N LEU A 484 14.18 17.29 -10.96
CA LEU A 484 15.41 16.53 -11.22
C LEU A 484 16.65 17.34 -10.91
#